data_d5e28337498e2eb113bfda30ac17b65e
#
_entry.id   d5e28337498e2eb113bfda30ac17b65e
#
_cell.length_a   1.000
_cell.length_b   1.000
_cell.length_c   1.000
_cell.angle_alpha   90.00
_cell.angle_beta   90.00
_cell.angle_gamma   90.00
#
_symmetry.space_group_name_H-M   'P 1'
#
loop_
_entity.id
_entity.type
_entity.pdbx_description
1 polymer ?
#
loop_
_entity_poly.entity_id
_entity_poly.type
_entity_poly.pdbx_seq_one_letter_code
_entity_poly.pdbx_strand_id
1 'polypeptide(L)'
;IAFIDSTLVSMESQLKETGNELKFFRKDKNIIDVEDGGVKFSDRILKYDVEKDEITRKIAYYNSLRSYLKSSVDYSKLPAPSVAGIEDPNIVVNVSKLIALSAQRSEMAYAVKSEKIFKDFDNQMLAVKNVLLENIVTAKQSLQYDLATVNSKIGASESVIKQLPEDQQELIKIKRKYDLSDNIYTTFLQKRSEADIVKAANLSDIHFIDPAKDVGGGLIGPKTSVNYVLALFLGILIPLIVVLIIFF
;
A
#
# COMPACT_ATOMS: atom_id res chain seq x y z
N ILE A 1 1.02 -3.23 -6.58
CA ILE A 1 0.59 -3.62 -7.94
C ILE A 1 1.23 -4.96 -8.31
N ALA A 2 2.57 -5.14 -8.30
CA ALA A 2 3.22 -6.41 -8.66
C ALA A 2 2.66 -7.64 -7.94
N PHE A 3 2.30 -7.54 -6.65
CA PHE A 3 1.64 -8.62 -5.92
C PHE A 3 0.24 -8.92 -6.49
N ILE A 4 -0.55 -7.88 -6.76
CA ILE A 4 -1.89 -8.03 -7.34
C ILE A 4 -1.79 -8.68 -8.72
N ASP A 5 -0.85 -8.25 -9.56
CA ASP A 5 -0.64 -8.80 -10.90
C ASP A 5 -0.23 -10.27 -10.85
N SER A 6 0.68 -10.67 -9.95
CA SER A 6 1.07 -12.08 -9.80
C SER A 6 -0.08 -12.95 -9.29
N THR A 7 -0.91 -12.41 -8.40
CA THR A 7 -2.11 -13.10 -7.90
C THR A 7 -3.15 -13.27 -8.99
N LEU A 8 -3.39 -12.24 -9.81
CA LEU A 8 -4.31 -12.29 -10.95
C LEU A 8 -3.93 -13.38 -11.96
N VAL A 9 -2.64 -13.48 -12.32
CA VAL A 9 -2.16 -14.54 -13.24
C VAL A 9 -2.41 -15.93 -12.66
N SER A 10 -2.16 -16.13 -11.37
CA SER A 10 -2.45 -17.40 -10.70
C SER A 10 -3.94 -17.73 -10.68
N MET A 11 -4.78 -16.73 -10.39
CA MET A 11 -6.24 -16.89 -10.34
C MET A 11 -6.85 -17.13 -11.73
N GLU A 12 -6.34 -16.48 -12.77
CA GLU A 12 -6.77 -16.71 -14.16
C GLU A 12 -6.49 -18.16 -14.57
N SER A 13 -5.32 -18.69 -14.24
CA SER A 13 -4.97 -20.08 -14.49
C SER A 13 -5.93 -21.05 -13.77
N GLN A 14 -6.21 -20.78 -12.50
CA GLN A 14 -7.11 -21.59 -11.67
C GLN A 14 -8.55 -21.52 -12.18
N LEU A 15 -9.03 -20.33 -12.58
CA LEU A 15 -10.35 -20.13 -13.15
C LEU A 15 -10.52 -20.92 -14.45
N LYS A 16 -9.52 -20.90 -15.33
CA LYS A 16 -9.50 -21.67 -16.58
C LYS A 16 -9.54 -23.19 -16.32
N GLU A 17 -8.75 -23.65 -15.35
CA GLU A 17 -8.71 -25.06 -14.96
C GLU A 17 -10.07 -25.53 -14.42
N THR A 18 -10.62 -24.82 -13.45
CA THR A 18 -11.92 -25.16 -12.83
C THR A 18 -13.08 -25.02 -13.82
N GLY A 19 -13.03 -24.04 -14.73
CA GLY A 19 -14.01 -23.89 -15.80
C GLY A 19 -13.99 -25.05 -16.78
N ASN A 20 -12.81 -25.58 -17.13
CA ASN A 20 -12.69 -26.78 -17.96
C ASN A 20 -13.21 -28.03 -17.21
N GLU A 21 -12.85 -28.19 -15.92
CA GLU A 21 -13.34 -29.27 -15.05
C GLU A 21 -14.89 -29.30 -15.05
N LEU A 22 -15.50 -28.13 -14.83
CA LEU A 22 -16.96 -27.97 -14.83
C LEU A 22 -17.60 -28.34 -16.19
N LYS A 23 -17.01 -27.86 -17.29
CA LYS A 23 -17.48 -28.14 -18.65
C LYS A 23 -17.40 -29.61 -18.98
N PHE A 24 -16.29 -30.28 -18.66
CA PHE A 24 -16.11 -31.71 -18.91
C PHE A 24 -17.06 -32.54 -18.06
N PHE A 25 -17.21 -32.24 -16.78
CA PHE A 25 -18.13 -32.96 -15.91
C PHE A 25 -19.60 -32.87 -16.40
N ARG A 26 -20.05 -31.66 -16.74
CA ARG A 26 -21.41 -31.47 -17.32
C ARG A 26 -21.64 -32.26 -18.59
N LYS A 27 -20.65 -32.31 -19.47
CA LYS A 27 -20.70 -33.04 -20.71
C LYS A 27 -20.73 -34.56 -20.49
N ASP A 28 -19.88 -35.06 -19.61
CA ASP A 28 -19.75 -36.49 -19.30
C ASP A 28 -21.01 -37.05 -18.64
N LYS A 29 -21.56 -36.31 -17.69
CA LYS A 29 -22.78 -36.73 -16.95
C LYS A 29 -24.08 -36.28 -17.60
N ASN A 30 -24.02 -35.55 -18.70
CA ASN A 30 -25.18 -34.96 -19.38
C ASN A 30 -26.09 -34.13 -18.45
N ILE A 31 -25.46 -33.42 -17.49
CA ILE A 31 -26.14 -32.60 -16.50
C ILE A 31 -26.00 -31.13 -16.93
N ILE A 32 -27.14 -30.44 -17.09
CA ILE A 32 -27.13 -29.02 -17.51
C ILE A 32 -26.94 -28.09 -16.31
N ASP A 33 -27.61 -28.37 -15.18
CA ASP A 33 -27.52 -27.53 -13.98
C ASP A 33 -27.81 -28.36 -12.71
N VAL A 34 -27.56 -27.75 -11.55
CA VAL A 34 -27.88 -28.30 -10.24
C VAL A 34 -29.37 -28.15 -9.99
N GLU A 35 -30.00 -29.18 -9.42
CA GLU A 35 -31.42 -29.11 -9.03
C GLU A 35 -31.69 -27.95 -8.04
N ASP A 36 -32.87 -27.34 -8.09
CA ASP A 36 -33.25 -26.13 -7.33
C ASP A 36 -32.91 -26.20 -5.83
N GLY A 37 -33.04 -27.37 -5.22
CA GLY A 37 -32.68 -27.61 -3.82
C GLY A 37 -31.19 -27.44 -3.56
N GLY A 38 -30.34 -27.88 -4.49
CA GLY A 38 -28.88 -27.78 -4.38
C GLY A 38 -28.35 -26.38 -4.63
N VAL A 39 -28.99 -25.61 -5.52
CA VAL A 39 -28.57 -24.23 -5.86
C VAL A 39 -28.51 -23.32 -4.64
N LYS A 40 -29.56 -23.30 -3.83
CA LYS A 40 -29.63 -22.45 -2.62
C LYS A 40 -28.53 -22.76 -1.60
N PHE A 41 -28.16 -24.04 -1.45
CA PHE A 41 -27.08 -24.44 -0.56
C PHE A 41 -25.70 -24.12 -1.16
N SER A 42 -25.53 -24.31 -2.48
CA SER A 42 -24.33 -23.93 -3.22
C SER A 42 -24.02 -22.44 -3.07
N ASP A 43 -25.01 -21.58 -3.30
CA ASP A 43 -24.86 -20.12 -3.21
C ASP A 43 -24.54 -19.67 -1.76
N ARG A 44 -25.16 -20.35 -0.78
CA ARG A 44 -24.89 -20.07 0.64
C ARG A 44 -23.46 -20.44 1.02
N ILE A 45 -22.98 -21.60 0.57
CA ILE A 45 -21.61 -22.03 0.84
C ILE A 45 -20.63 -21.12 0.11
N LEU A 46 -20.92 -20.74 -1.12
CA LEU A 46 -20.08 -19.78 -1.86
C LEU A 46 -19.86 -18.49 -1.07
N LYS A 47 -20.90 -17.92 -0.46
CA LYS A 47 -20.78 -16.74 0.40
C LYS A 47 -19.82 -16.99 1.57
N TYR A 48 -19.95 -18.14 2.21
CA TYR A 48 -19.06 -18.52 3.33
C TYR A 48 -17.63 -18.80 2.86
N ASP A 49 -17.43 -19.34 1.66
CA ASP A 49 -16.11 -19.56 1.10
C ASP A 49 -15.41 -18.22 0.77
N VAL A 50 -16.14 -17.25 0.22
CA VAL A 50 -15.64 -15.90 -0.03
C VAL A 50 -15.25 -15.23 1.28
N GLU A 51 -16.12 -15.30 2.31
CA GLU A 51 -15.85 -14.77 3.65
C GLU A 51 -14.62 -15.45 4.27
N LYS A 52 -14.51 -16.77 4.17
CA LYS A 52 -13.35 -17.55 4.62
C LYS A 52 -12.05 -17.13 3.95
N ASP A 53 -12.10 -16.94 2.63
CA ASP A 53 -10.94 -16.52 1.85
C ASP A 53 -10.50 -15.11 2.23
N GLU A 54 -11.44 -14.17 2.41
CA GLU A 54 -11.14 -12.83 2.93
C GLU A 54 -10.45 -12.85 4.29
N ILE A 55 -11.00 -13.62 5.24
CA ILE A 55 -10.43 -13.78 6.59
C ILE A 55 -9.03 -14.38 6.49
N THR A 56 -8.85 -15.38 5.65
CA THR A 56 -7.55 -16.06 5.45
C THR A 56 -6.51 -15.11 4.88
N ARG A 57 -6.86 -14.27 3.92
CA ARG A 57 -5.97 -13.22 3.38
C ARG A 57 -5.57 -12.20 4.44
N LYS A 58 -6.53 -11.75 5.26
CA LYS A 58 -6.26 -10.82 6.36
C LYS A 58 -5.29 -11.43 7.38
N ILE A 59 -5.49 -12.69 7.74
CA ILE A 59 -4.57 -13.42 8.64
C ILE A 59 -3.17 -13.55 8.02
N ALA A 60 -3.07 -13.88 6.73
CA ALA A 60 -1.80 -13.97 6.02
C ALA A 60 -1.06 -12.64 6.00
N TYR A 61 -1.77 -11.54 5.73
CA TYR A 61 -1.21 -10.19 5.82
C TYR A 61 -0.65 -9.89 7.22
N TYR A 62 -1.42 -10.14 8.28
CA TYR A 62 -0.96 -9.90 9.65
C TYR A 62 0.26 -10.75 10.02
N ASN A 63 0.35 -11.99 9.51
CA ASN A 63 1.53 -12.82 9.70
C ASN A 63 2.76 -12.22 9.01
N SER A 64 2.62 -11.77 7.77
CA SER A 64 3.68 -11.11 7.00
C SER A 64 4.11 -9.80 7.66
N LEU A 65 3.16 -8.96 8.06
CA LEU A 65 3.42 -7.71 8.75
C LEU A 65 4.17 -7.94 10.06
N ARG A 66 3.71 -8.91 10.88
CA ARG A 66 4.38 -9.28 12.14
C ARG A 66 5.80 -9.77 11.91
N SER A 67 6.01 -10.62 10.91
CA SER A 67 7.33 -11.13 10.55
C SER A 67 8.25 -9.99 10.13
N TYR A 68 7.78 -9.09 9.27
CA TYR A 68 8.54 -7.93 8.83
C TYR A 68 8.92 -7.01 10.00
N LEU A 69 7.96 -6.69 10.87
CA LEU A 69 8.21 -5.86 12.05
C LEU A 69 9.26 -6.45 12.99
N LYS A 70 9.37 -7.78 13.07
CA LYS A 70 10.36 -8.45 13.92
C LYS A 70 11.74 -8.53 13.30
N SER A 71 11.84 -8.64 11.97
CA SER A 71 13.10 -8.88 11.25
C SER A 71 13.74 -7.61 10.70
N SER A 72 12.97 -6.55 10.45
CA SER A 72 13.46 -5.34 9.77
C SER A 72 13.68 -4.18 10.74
N VAL A 73 14.63 -3.33 10.40
CA VAL A 73 14.92 -2.05 11.04
C VAL A 73 14.42 -0.89 10.17
N ASP A 74 14.38 -1.09 8.86
CA ASP A 74 13.81 -0.15 7.89
C ASP A 74 12.36 -0.50 7.60
N TYR A 75 11.46 0.43 7.85
CA TYR A 75 10.01 0.26 7.68
C TYR A 75 9.44 0.98 6.46
N SER A 76 10.29 1.52 5.59
CA SER A 76 9.86 2.24 4.37
C SER A 76 9.12 1.34 3.35
N LYS A 77 9.34 0.03 3.43
CA LYS A 77 8.76 -0.97 2.50
C LYS A 77 7.65 -1.83 3.12
N LEU A 78 7.02 -1.36 4.19
CA LEU A 78 5.88 -2.07 4.76
C LEU A 78 4.75 -2.20 3.74
N PRO A 79 4.12 -3.39 3.62
CA PRO A 79 3.00 -3.58 2.72
C PRO A 79 1.78 -2.78 3.19
N ALA A 80 1.09 -2.14 2.25
CA ALA A 80 -0.10 -1.36 2.56
C ALA A 80 -1.25 -2.27 3.05
N PRO A 81 -1.91 -1.94 4.17
CA PRO A 81 -3.02 -2.73 4.73
C PRO A 81 -4.19 -2.91 3.77
N SER A 82 -4.47 -1.89 2.94
CA SER A 82 -5.57 -1.88 1.96
C SER A 82 -5.47 -3.00 0.91
N VAL A 83 -4.26 -3.44 0.57
CA VAL A 83 -4.05 -4.55 -0.39
C VAL A 83 -4.67 -5.86 0.10
N ALA A 84 -4.70 -6.06 1.41
CA ALA A 84 -5.32 -7.23 2.05
C ALA A 84 -6.77 -6.97 2.51
N GLY A 85 -7.36 -5.82 2.17
CA GLY A 85 -8.68 -5.42 2.63
C GLY A 85 -8.74 -5.13 4.13
N ILE A 86 -7.64 -4.62 4.70
CA ILE A 86 -7.60 -4.21 6.11
C ILE A 86 -7.95 -2.74 6.21
N GLU A 87 -9.07 -2.48 6.87
CA GLU A 87 -9.64 -1.15 7.09
C GLU A 87 -9.58 -0.71 8.56
N ASP A 88 -9.01 -1.54 9.45
CA ASP A 88 -8.84 -1.19 10.86
C ASP A 88 -7.99 0.09 10.99
N PRO A 89 -8.58 1.19 11.52
CA PRO A 89 -7.89 2.47 11.62
C PRO A 89 -6.60 2.38 12.45
N ASN A 90 -6.58 1.56 13.49
CA ASN A 90 -5.41 1.39 14.36
C ASN A 90 -4.24 0.77 13.60
N ILE A 91 -4.53 -0.18 12.71
CA ILE A 91 -3.51 -0.80 11.86
C ILE A 91 -3.05 0.17 10.78
N VAL A 92 -4.01 0.77 10.04
CA VAL A 92 -3.71 1.68 8.93
C VAL A 92 -2.89 2.89 9.38
N VAL A 93 -3.32 3.56 10.47
CA VAL A 93 -2.65 4.74 11.02
C VAL A 93 -1.25 4.40 11.54
N ASN A 94 -1.10 3.31 12.29
CA ASN A 94 0.21 2.94 12.86
C ASN A 94 1.20 2.46 11.78
N VAL A 95 0.74 1.74 10.74
CA VAL A 95 1.59 1.39 9.59
C VAL A 95 2.06 2.65 8.87
N SER A 96 1.14 3.58 8.56
CA SER A 96 1.48 4.85 7.90
C SER A 96 2.45 5.70 8.74
N LYS A 97 2.23 5.76 10.05
CA LYS A 97 3.10 6.48 10.98
C LYS A 97 4.50 5.87 11.04
N LEU A 98 4.60 4.55 11.04
CA LEU A 98 5.89 3.86 11.06
C LEU A 98 6.67 4.08 9.77
N ILE A 99 5.99 4.06 8.61
CA ILE A 99 6.58 4.39 7.30
C ILE A 99 7.09 5.84 7.29
N ALA A 100 6.27 6.79 7.76
CA ALA A 100 6.64 8.20 7.80
C ALA A 100 7.86 8.46 8.69
N LEU A 101 7.89 7.88 9.91
CA LEU A 101 9.03 8.00 10.82
C LEU A 101 10.31 7.40 10.23
N SER A 102 10.21 6.25 9.53
CA SER A 102 11.35 5.61 8.87
C SER A 102 11.88 6.46 7.72
N ALA A 103 11.00 7.07 6.92
CA ALA A 103 11.37 7.98 5.84
C ALA A 103 12.05 9.25 6.37
N GLN A 104 11.47 9.91 7.39
CA GLN A 104 12.04 11.10 8.02
C GLN A 104 13.41 10.82 8.64
N ARG A 105 13.55 9.68 9.32
CA ARG A 105 14.85 9.25 9.87
C ARG A 105 15.91 9.09 8.78
N SER A 106 15.54 8.47 7.65
CA SER A 106 16.43 8.27 6.51
C SER A 106 16.83 9.59 5.86
N GLU A 107 15.89 10.51 5.70
CA GLU A 107 16.14 11.85 5.14
C GLU A 107 17.11 12.66 6.04
N MET A 108 16.88 12.63 7.35
CA MET A 108 17.76 13.32 8.30
C MET A 108 19.15 12.72 8.39
N ALA A 109 19.34 11.44 8.04
CA ALA A 109 20.66 10.81 8.05
C ALA A 109 21.67 11.48 7.11
N TYR A 110 21.18 12.17 6.07
CA TYR A 110 22.03 12.94 5.15
C TYR A 110 22.33 14.37 5.64
N ALA A 111 21.44 14.95 6.46
CA ALA A 111 21.50 16.37 6.84
C ALA A 111 22.08 16.63 8.23
N VAL A 112 21.96 15.69 9.17
CA VAL A 112 22.25 15.92 10.60
C VAL A 112 23.12 14.80 11.17
N LYS A 113 24.19 15.16 11.91
CA LYS A 113 25.08 14.22 12.63
C LYS A 113 24.74 14.12 14.14
N SER A 114 23.49 14.36 14.54
CA SER A 114 23.09 14.34 15.95
C SER A 114 22.55 12.97 16.38
N GLU A 115 23.32 12.24 17.16
CA GLU A 115 22.93 10.93 17.71
C GLU A 115 21.65 11.00 18.56
N LYS A 116 21.41 12.10 19.25
CA LYS A 116 20.22 12.31 20.08
C LYS A 116 18.93 12.30 19.24
N ILE A 117 18.95 12.96 18.07
CA ILE A 117 17.78 13.03 17.17
C ILE A 117 17.44 11.63 16.65
N PHE A 118 18.43 10.84 16.23
CA PHE A 118 18.20 9.47 15.76
C PHE A 118 17.63 8.58 16.85
N LYS A 119 18.12 8.71 18.09
CA LYS A 119 17.60 7.98 19.23
C LYS A 119 16.13 8.30 19.50
N ASP A 120 15.72 9.55 19.34
CA ASP A 120 14.33 9.96 19.49
C ASP A 120 13.42 9.33 18.40
N PHE A 121 13.87 9.31 17.14
CA PHE A 121 13.16 8.60 16.08
C PHE A 121 13.07 7.09 16.35
N ASP A 122 14.17 6.47 16.76
CA ASP A 122 14.21 5.03 17.07
C ASP A 122 13.27 4.68 18.23
N ASN A 123 13.19 5.51 19.24
CA ASN A 123 12.25 5.33 20.35
C ASN A 123 10.78 5.48 19.91
N GLN A 124 10.47 6.48 19.06
CA GLN A 124 9.13 6.65 18.52
C GLN A 124 8.73 5.46 17.62
N MET A 125 9.62 5.02 16.74
CA MET A 125 9.37 3.84 15.90
C MET A 125 9.18 2.59 16.73
N LEU A 126 9.97 2.40 17.79
CA LEU A 126 9.81 1.26 18.71
C LEU A 126 8.46 1.28 19.43
N ALA A 127 8.03 2.46 19.90
CA ALA A 127 6.71 2.61 20.54
C ALA A 127 5.57 2.25 19.58
N VAL A 128 5.58 2.80 18.36
CA VAL A 128 4.56 2.50 17.33
C VAL A 128 4.60 1.04 16.94
N LYS A 129 5.78 0.45 16.76
CA LYS A 129 5.97 -0.98 16.47
C LYS A 129 5.34 -1.87 17.54
N ASN A 130 5.56 -1.57 18.82
CA ASN A 130 5.02 -2.37 19.93
C ASN A 130 3.50 -2.32 19.95
N VAL A 131 2.89 -1.13 19.81
CA VAL A 131 1.44 -0.96 19.69
C VAL A 131 0.90 -1.74 18.48
N LEU A 132 1.59 -1.67 17.34
CA LEU A 132 1.18 -2.38 16.13
C LEU A 132 1.25 -3.90 16.30
N LEU A 133 2.29 -4.42 16.97
CA LEU A 133 2.42 -5.84 17.27
C LEU A 133 1.30 -6.35 18.18
N GLU A 134 0.88 -5.56 19.17
CA GLU A 134 -0.24 -5.88 20.07
C GLU A 134 -1.57 -5.87 19.31
N ASN A 135 -1.83 -4.84 18.51
CA ASN A 135 -3.02 -4.75 17.68
C ASN A 135 -3.12 -5.93 16.68
N ILE A 136 -2.00 -6.35 16.09
CA ILE A 136 -1.94 -7.53 15.21
C ILE A 136 -2.36 -8.81 15.97
N VAL A 137 -1.92 -8.98 17.20
CA VAL A 137 -2.30 -10.16 18.00
C VAL A 137 -3.80 -10.19 18.23
N THR A 138 -4.36 -9.08 18.69
CA THR A 138 -5.80 -8.94 18.96
C THR A 138 -6.64 -9.14 17.69
N ALA A 139 -6.28 -8.47 16.60
CA ALA A 139 -6.96 -8.61 15.30
C ALA A 139 -6.93 -10.04 14.78
N LYS A 140 -5.79 -10.73 14.91
CA LYS A 140 -5.68 -12.15 14.53
C LYS A 140 -6.56 -13.07 15.36
N GLN A 141 -6.64 -12.84 16.67
CA GLN A 141 -7.52 -13.63 17.54
C GLN A 141 -8.98 -13.51 17.13
N SER A 142 -9.44 -12.27 16.85
CA SER A 142 -10.79 -12.04 16.33
C SER A 142 -11.02 -12.79 15.01
N LEU A 143 -10.12 -12.64 14.05
CA LEU A 143 -10.23 -13.32 12.75
C LEU A 143 -10.18 -14.84 12.85
N GLN A 144 -9.45 -15.40 13.81
CA GLN A 144 -9.43 -16.85 14.05
C GLN A 144 -10.77 -17.35 14.59
N TYR A 145 -11.43 -16.57 15.46
CA TYR A 145 -12.78 -16.86 15.94
C TYR A 145 -13.80 -16.80 14.78
N ASP A 146 -13.71 -15.76 13.94
CA ASP A 146 -14.57 -15.59 12.76
C ASP A 146 -14.37 -16.75 11.78
N LEU A 147 -13.12 -17.16 11.55
CA LEU A 147 -12.77 -18.29 10.69
C LEU A 147 -13.38 -19.61 11.22
N ALA A 148 -13.32 -19.85 12.52
CA ALA A 148 -13.93 -21.02 13.13
C ALA A 148 -15.47 -21.01 12.97
N THR A 149 -16.10 -19.85 13.13
CA THR A 149 -17.52 -19.64 12.93
C THR A 149 -17.94 -19.92 11.48
N VAL A 150 -17.21 -19.36 10.52
CA VAL A 150 -17.47 -19.57 9.08
C VAL A 150 -17.27 -21.04 8.70
N ASN A 151 -16.21 -21.70 9.18
CA ASN A 151 -16.00 -23.12 8.94
C ASN A 151 -17.14 -23.98 9.50
N SER A 152 -17.70 -23.65 10.68
CA SER A 152 -18.87 -24.32 11.25
C SER A 152 -20.10 -24.19 10.35
N LYS A 153 -20.36 -22.96 9.80
CA LYS A 153 -21.46 -22.71 8.87
C LYS A 153 -21.29 -23.49 7.57
N ILE A 154 -20.06 -23.57 7.04
CA ILE A 154 -19.73 -24.40 5.87
C ILE A 154 -20.04 -25.87 6.17
N GLY A 155 -19.54 -26.41 7.27
CA GLY A 155 -19.76 -27.80 7.65
C GLY A 155 -21.25 -28.16 7.81
N ALA A 156 -22.04 -27.25 8.42
CA ALA A 156 -23.48 -27.41 8.51
C ALA A 156 -24.16 -27.47 7.12
N SER A 157 -23.74 -26.61 6.21
CA SER A 157 -24.30 -26.60 4.84
C SER A 157 -23.83 -27.81 4.02
N GLU A 158 -22.59 -28.26 4.19
CA GLU A 158 -22.06 -29.47 3.54
C GLU A 158 -22.78 -30.73 4.01
N SER A 159 -23.21 -30.79 5.27
CA SER A 159 -23.97 -31.96 5.78
C SER A 159 -25.31 -32.15 5.06
N VAL A 160 -25.92 -31.06 4.58
CA VAL A 160 -27.14 -31.12 3.76
C VAL A 160 -26.82 -31.58 2.33
N ILE A 161 -25.72 -31.08 1.73
CA ILE A 161 -25.30 -31.50 0.39
C ILE A 161 -25.01 -33.01 0.34
N LYS A 162 -24.43 -33.58 1.40
CA LYS A 162 -24.16 -35.03 1.50
C LYS A 162 -25.43 -35.92 1.39
N GLN A 163 -26.61 -35.35 1.52
CA GLN A 163 -27.89 -36.08 1.35
C GLN A 163 -28.36 -36.10 -0.13
N LEU A 164 -27.69 -35.35 -1.01
CA LEU A 164 -28.00 -35.34 -2.45
C LEU A 164 -27.38 -36.55 -3.16
N PRO A 165 -27.86 -36.88 -4.38
CA PRO A 165 -27.22 -37.87 -5.25
C PRO A 165 -25.74 -37.52 -5.52
N GLU A 166 -24.88 -38.53 -5.67
CA GLU A 166 -23.44 -38.38 -5.80
C GLU A 166 -23.01 -37.45 -6.93
N ASP A 167 -23.62 -37.58 -8.10
CA ASP A 167 -23.36 -36.70 -9.25
C ASP A 167 -23.72 -35.23 -8.97
N GLN A 168 -24.78 -34.98 -8.19
CA GLN A 168 -25.16 -33.63 -7.75
C GLN A 168 -24.15 -33.06 -6.74
N GLN A 169 -23.68 -33.89 -5.83
CA GLN A 169 -22.64 -33.48 -4.85
C GLN A 169 -21.36 -33.06 -5.58
N GLU A 170 -20.91 -33.85 -6.57
CA GLU A 170 -19.70 -33.57 -7.32
C GLU A 170 -19.86 -32.33 -8.22
N LEU A 171 -21.01 -32.16 -8.86
CA LEU A 171 -21.33 -30.97 -9.64
C LEU A 171 -21.28 -29.70 -8.76
N ILE A 172 -21.88 -29.72 -7.56
CA ILE A 172 -21.86 -28.63 -6.61
C ILE A 172 -20.43 -28.31 -6.19
N LYS A 173 -19.60 -29.32 -5.93
CA LYS A 173 -18.21 -29.15 -5.54
C LYS A 173 -17.38 -28.47 -6.63
N ILE A 174 -17.51 -28.92 -7.88
CA ILE A 174 -16.81 -28.35 -9.04
C ILE A 174 -17.29 -26.93 -9.30
N LYS A 175 -18.61 -26.70 -9.31
CA LYS A 175 -19.21 -25.38 -9.50
C LYS A 175 -18.75 -24.41 -8.41
N ARG A 176 -18.73 -24.82 -7.15
CA ARG A 176 -18.25 -24.04 -6.01
C ARG A 176 -16.78 -23.58 -6.19
N LYS A 177 -15.90 -24.48 -6.65
CA LYS A 177 -14.51 -24.12 -6.98
C LYS A 177 -14.44 -23.05 -8.08
N TYR A 178 -15.20 -23.24 -9.14
CA TYR A 178 -15.25 -22.30 -10.25
C TYR A 178 -15.77 -20.93 -9.80
N ASP A 179 -16.93 -20.89 -9.14
CA ASP A 179 -17.57 -19.65 -8.68
C ASP A 179 -16.69 -18.90 -7.66
N LEU A 180 -15.98 -19.62 -6.79
CA LEU A 180 -15.02 -19.02 -5.86
C LEU A 180 -13.82 -18.40 -6.60
N SER A 181 -13.25 -19.13 -7.56
CA SER A 181 -12.13 -18.63 -8.37
C SER A 181 -12.54 -17.39 -9.18
N ASP A 182 -13.75 -17.37 -9.75
CA ASP A 182 -14.31 -16.23 -10.48
C ASP A 182 -14.50 -15.02 -9.57
N ASN A 183 -15.07 -15.22 -8.39
CA ASN A 183 -15.28 -14.16 -7.42
C ASN A 183 -13.95 -13.55 -6.93
N ILE A 184 -12.97 -14.39 -6.62
CA ILE A 184 -11.64 -13.92 -6.20
C ILE A 184 -10.96 -13.16 -7.33
N TYR A 185 -10.97 -13.69 -8.56
CA TYR A 185 -10.40 -13.05 -9.74
C TYR A 185 -11.02 -11.67 -9.99
N THR A 186 -12.35 -11.57 -9.95
CA THR A 186 -13.07 -10.31 -10.12
C THR A 186 -12.74 -9.31 -9.03
N THR A 187 -12.65 -9.76 -7.75
CA THR A 187 -12.24 -8.92 -6.63
C THR A 187 -10.84 -8.36 -6.81
N PHE A 188 -9.88 -9.18 -7.26
CA PHE A 188 -8.52 -8.70 -7.51
C PHE A 188 -8.42 -7.78 -8.72
N LEU A 189 -9.22 -7.98 -9.77
CA LEU A 189 -9.34 -7.04 -10.89
C LEU A 189 -9.82 -5.67 -10.42
N GLN A 190 -10.83 -5.64 -9.54
CA GLN A 190 -11.32 -4.39 -8.96
C GLN A 190 -10.21 -3.72 -8.11
N LYS A 191 -9.53 -4.47 -7.25
CA LYS A 191 -8.42 -3.94 -6.44
C LYS A 191 -7.26 -3.43 -7.28
N ARG A 192 -6.97 -4.07 -8.40
CA ARG A 192 -5.99 -3.58 -9.37
C ARG A 192 -6.40 -2.23 -9.95
N SER A 193 -7.66 -2.14 -10.40
CA SER A 193 -8.20 -0.89 -10.95
C SER A 193 -8.15 0.25 -9.92
N GLU A 194 -8.54 0.00 -8.68
CA GLU A 194 -8.44 0.97 -7.58
C GLU A 194 -6.97 1.42 -7.36
N ALA A 195 -6.03 0.47 -7.35
CA ALA A 195 -4.60 0.77 -7.20
C ALA A 195 -4.02 1.56 -8.38
N ASP A 196 -4.45 1.28 -9.61
CA ASP A 196 -4.03 2.00 -10.80
C ASP A 196 -4.58 3.44 -10.80
N ILE A 197 -5.83 3.66 -10.34
CA ILE A 197 -6.42 4.99 -10.16
C ILE A 197 -5.63 5.79 -9.12
N VAL A 198 -5.33 5.19 -7.96
CA VAL A 198 -4.53 5.85 -6.92
C VAL A 198 -3.12 6.18 -7.42
N LYS A 199 -2.51 5.28 -8.18
CA LYS A 199 -1.20 5.53 -8.80
C LYS A 199 -1.26 6.68 -9.80
N ALA A 200 -2.28 6.75 -10.65
CA ALA A 200 -2.47 7.83 -11.61
C ALA A 200 -2.73 9.18 -10.92
N ALA A 201 -3.52 9.18 -9.83
CA ALA A 201 -3.76 10.37 -9.03
C ALA A 201 -2.52 10.86 -8.26
N ASN A 202 -1.62 9.95 -7.87
CA ASN A 202 -0.37 10.25 -7.20
C ASN A 202 0.82 10.50 -8.17
N LEU A 203 0.62 10.38 -9.48
CA LEU A 203 1.55 10.95 -10.45
C LEU A 203 1.45 12.47 -10.29
N SER A 204 2.27 12.93 -9.35
CA SER A 204 2.40 14.32 -8.97
C SER A 204 2.50 15.19 -10.22
N ASP A 205 1.69 16.23 -10.24
CA ASP A 205 1.87 17.41 -11.09
C ASP A 205 3.12 18.21 -10.66
N ILE A 206 4.19 17.50 -10.26
CA ILE A 206 5.50 18.08 -10.09
C ILE A 206 6.02 18.33 -11.51
N HIS A 207 5.58 19.42 -12.10
CA HIS A 207 6.37 20.07 -13.11
C HIS A 207 7.68 20.49 -12.45
N PHE A 208 8.78 19.88 -12.87
CA PHE A 208 10.10 20.41 -12.59
C PHE A 208 10.07 21.86 -13.09
N ILE A 209 9.84 22.79 -12.18
CA ILE A 209 10.17 24.20 -12.42
C ILE A 209 11.68 24.16 -12.60
N ASP A 210 12.12 24.53 -13.78
CA ASP A 210 13.52 24.61 -14.22
C ASP A 210 14.40 24.99 -12.99
N PRO A 211 15.42 24.21 -12.64
CA PRO A 211 16.27 24.57 -11.52
C PRO A 211 16.74 25.99 -11.76
N ALA A 212 16.72 26.84 -10.74
CA ALA A 212 17.12 28.23 -10.81
C ALA A 212 18.45 28.30 -11.58
N LYS A 213 18.38 28.56 -12.87
CA LYS A 213 19.54 28.80 -13.68
C LYS A 213 20.06 30.17 -13.24
N ASP A 214 21.35 30.19 -12.89
CA ASP A 214 22.09 31.42 -12.71
C ASP A 214 22.03 32.13 -14.07
N VAL A 215 21.02 33.00 -14.27
CA VAL A 215 20.80 33.80 -15.49
C VAL A 215 21.79 34.94 -15.58
N GLY A 216 23.03 34.74 -15.10
CA GLY A 216 24.12 35.67 -15.39
C GLY A 216 23.86 37.11 -14.92
N GLY A 217 23.02 37.28 -13.92
CA GLY A 217 22.87 38.54 -13.22
C GLY A 217 24.14 38.81 -12.44
N GLY A 218 25.13 39.39 -13.06
CA GLY A 218 26.33 39.80 -12.38
C GLY A 218 25.97 40.64 -11.15
N LEU A 219 26.82 40.60 -10.13
CA LEU A 219 26.71 41.30 -8.85
C LEU A 219 26.08 42.71 -9.05
N ILE A 220 24.84 42.86 -8.58
CA ILE A 220 24.02 44.08 -8.71
C ILE A 220 24.56 45.19 -7.81
N GLY A 221 25.60 44.95 -7.01
CA GLY A 221 26.23 45.98 -6.17
C GLY A 221 27.46 45.49 -5.44
N PRO A 222 28.17 46.34 -4.81
CA PRO A 222 28.57 47.66 -5.23
C PRO A 222 29.64 47.57 -6.34
N LYS A 223 29.49 48.33 -7.44
CA LYS A 223 30.53 48.38 -8.48
C LYS A 223 31.78 49.04 -7.89
N THR A 224 32.69 48.24 -7.36
CA THR A 224 33.92 48.69 -6.68
C THR A 224 34.74 49.64 -7.49
N SER A 225 34.84 49.47 -8.82
CA SER A 225 35.48 50.36 -9.76
C SER A 225 34.86 51.77 -9.80
N VAL A 226 33.53 51.91 -9.73
CA VAL A 226 32.86 53.21 -9.68
C VAL A 226 33.11 53.90 -8.34
N ASN A 227 33.13 53.16 -7.25
CA ASN A 227 33.41 53.71 -5.93
C ASN A 227 34.84 54.21 -5.83
N TYR A 228 35.84 53.52 -6.42
CA TYR A 228 37.24 53.99 -6.44
C TYR A 228 37.41 55.25 -7.29
N VAL A 229 36.75 55.33 -8.45
CA VAL A 229 36.79 56.53 -9.29
C VAL A 229 36.14 57.71 -8.58
N LEU A 230 35.00 57.50 -7.90
CA LEU A 230 34.32 58.53 -7.12
C LEU A 230 35.19 59.04 -5.95
N ALA A 231 35.83 58.11 -5.23
CA ALA A 231 36.71 58.42 -4.10
C ALA A 231 37.95 59.22 -4.58
N LEU A 232 38.54 58.84 -5.69
CA LEU A 232 39.67 59.56 -6.29
C LEU A 232 39.27 60.97 -6.71
N PHE A 233 38.12 61.14 -7.35
CA PHE A 233 37.62 62.45 -7.78
C PHE A 233 37.35 63.37 -6.59
N LEU A 234 36.65 62.88 -5.56
CA LEU A 234 36.39 63.65 -4.34
C LEU A 234 37.69 63.97 -3.55
N GLY A 235 38.65 63.05 -3.54
CA GLY A 235 39.95 63.22 -2.88
C GLY A 235 40.81 64.30 -3.52
N ILE A 236 40.64 64.60 -4.81
CA ILE A 236 41.35 65.71 -5.50
C ILE A 236 40.54 67.00 -5.42
N LEU A 237 39.23 66.94 -5.59
CA LEU A 237 38.33 68.08 -5.64
C LEU A 237 38.25 68.83 -4.31
N ILE A 238 38.16 68.12 -3.21
CA ILE A 238 38.04 68.72 -1.88
C ILE A 238 39.28 69.58 -1.49
N PRO A 239 40.53 69.08 -1.59
CA PRO A 239 41.69 69.89 -1.31
C PRO A 239 41.82 71.07 -2.29
N LEU A 240 41.45 70.91 -3.55
CA LEU A 240 41.52 72.01 -4.53
C LEU A 240 40.55 73.15 -4.19
N ILE A 241 39.33 72.83 -3.73
CA ILE A 241 38.35 73.80 -3.23
C ILE A 241 38.88 74.52 -1.96
N VAL A 242 39.46 73.77 -1.04
CA VAL A 242 40.04 74.36 0.20
C VAL A 242 41.18 75.35 -0.12
N VAL A 243 42.09 74.97 -1.04
CA VAL A 243 43.17 75.87 -1.49
C VAL A 243 42.62 77.10 -2.15
N LEU A 244 41.58 76.97 -2.97
CA LEU A 244 40.93 78.07 -3.69
C LEU A 244 40.26 79.05 -2.70
N ILE A 245 39.62 78.54 -1.63
CA ILE A 245 38.99 79.37 -0.59
C ILE A 245 40.04 80.06 0.26
N ILE A 246 41.21 79.48 0.47
CA ILE A 246 42.28 80.11 1.26
C ILE A 246 43.03 81.15 0.45
N PHE A 247 43.11 81.04 -0.87
CA PHE A 247 43.87 81.92 -1.76
C PHE A 247 43.04 83.08 -2.34
N PHE A 248 41.71 83.00 -2.23
CA PHE A 248 40.83 84.12 -2.62
C PHE A 248 40.21 84.75 -1.38
#